data_83f6e9c793b98d631e1046b5258dd4ec
#
_entry.id   83f6e9c793b98d631e1046b5258dd4ec
#
_cell.length_a   1.000
_cell.length_b   1.000
_cell.length_c   1.000
_cell.angle_alpha   90.00
_cell.angle_beta   90.00
_cell.angle_gamma   90.00
#
_symmetry.space_group_name_H-M   'P 1'
#
loop_
_entity.id
_entity.type
_entity.pdbx_description
1 polymer ?
#
loop_
_entity_poly.entity_id
_entity_poly.type
_entity_poly.pdbx_seq_one_letter_code
_entity_poly.pdbx_strand_id
1 'polypeptide(L)'
;IMKTNFQIGISGALENLSRLVDEKTQRCMYFDDIDKTLPKLAKAIDAFTIADATNGMQGQGPLALGEPAFLNLVFASKNAALLDAVFCETSMLPIPNHISSSLKNSSVKNIEVVGNEIDALKYPIKAAVSNETSHADIKVIDGKACPACLNAMYSLTSKLVGLRGEQINLVIGSILTEDMLSGKKRLVAFGDCAIKRLEELKIGNIAKINENIDDVEQLALLKKLLTTEGNAEITHVDRIKSKMKK
;
A
#
# COMPACT_ATOMS: atom_id res chain seq x y z
N ILE A 1 3.81 13.84 -8.69
CA ILE A 1 5.11 13.55 -8.04
C ILE A 1 5.38 12.06 -8.12
N MET A 2 6.59 11.69 -8.57
CA MET A 2 7.03 10.30 -8.71
C MET A 2 7.44 9.72 -7.35
N LYS A 3 6.95 8.51 -7.04
CA LYS A 3 7.17 7.85 -5.74
C LYS A 3 7.27 6.33 -5.92
N THR A 4 8.07 5.71 -5.09
CA THR A 4 7.95 4.27 -4.84
C THR A 4 6.62 3.94 -4.15
N ASN A 5 6.15 2.72 -4.30
CA ASN A 5 4.90 2.26 -3.71
C ASN A 5 5.02 0.78 -3.36
N PHE A 6 4.91 0.46 -2.07
CA PHE A 6 5.03 -0.90 -1.56
C PHE A 6 3.96 -1.86 -2.09
N GLN A 7 2.85 -1.34 -2.59
CA GLN A 7 1.72 -2.14 -3.08
C GLN A 7 1.85 -2.50 -4.57
N ILE A 8 2.27 -1.53 -5.38
CA ILE A 8 2.29 -1.65 -6.84
C ILE A 8 3.64 -1.31 -7.48
N GLY A 9 4.69 -1.18 -6.69
CA GLY A 9 6.04 -0.82 -7.12
C GLY A 9 6.28 0.68 -7.15
N ILE A 10 5.55 1.41 -7.97
CA ILE A 10 5.62 2.88 -8.03
C ILE A 10 4.23 3.52 -8.09
N SER A 11 4.12 4.74 -7.56
CA SER A 11 3.05 5.69 -7.83
C SER A 11 3.57 6.71 -8.82
N GLY A 12 3.16 6.57 -10.06
CA GLY A 12 3.56 7.41 -11.17
C GLY A 12 2.35 8.01 -11.90
N ALA A 13 2.53 8.23 -13.19
CA ALA A 13 1.51 8.78 -14.06
C ALA A 13 0.27 7.87 -14.16
N LEU A 14 0.48 6.55 -14.36
CA LEU A 14 -0.62 5.57 -14.46
C LEU A 14 -1.46 5.51 -13.20
N GLU A 15 -0.85 5.38 -12.04
CA GLU A 15 -1.58 5.31 -10.76
C GLU A 15 -2.33 6.62 -10.52
N ASN A 16 -1.75 7.75 -10.88
CA ASN A 16 -2.38 9.05 -10.69
C ASN A 16 -3.67 9.22 -11.51
N LEU A 17 -3.83 8.54 -12.66
CA LEU A 17 -5.10 8.51 -13.40
C LEU A 17 -6.25 7.93 -12.58
N SER A 18 -5.96 7.02 -11.64
CA SER A 18 -6.98 6.47 -10.74
C SER A 18 -7.65 7.53 -9.85
N ARG A 19 -7.04 8.69 -9.70
CA ARG A 19 -7.62 9.83 -8.96
C ARG A 19 -8.72 10.57 -9.73
N LEU A 20 -8.90 10.26 -11.01
CA LEU A 20 -9.93 10.84 -11.86
C LEU A 20 -11.26 10.07 -11.79
N VAL A 21 -11.31 8.93 -11.14
CA VAL A 21 -12.53 8.17 -10.88
C VAL A 21 -12.96 8.33 -9.42
N ASP A 22 -14.23 8.03 -9.14
CA ASP A 22 -14.78 8.09 -7.79
C ASP A 22 -14.09 7.09 -6.85
N GLU A 23 -14.13 7.36 -5.54
CA GLU A 23 -13.45 6.59 -4.53
C GLU A 23 -13.85 5.11 -4.51
N LYS A 24 -15.12 4.80 -4.74
CA LYS A 24 -15.62 3.43 -4.78
C LYS A 24 -15.01 2.67 -5.97
N THR A 25 -15.01 3.26 -7.15
CA THR A 25 -14.37 2.70 -8.34
C THR A 25 -12.88 2.53 -8.12
N GLN A 26 -12.20 3.51 -7.54
CA GLN A 26 -10.79 3.42 -7.20
C GLN A 26 -10.49 2.24 -6.27
N ARG A 27 -11.27 2.05 -5.21
CA ARG A 27 -11.14 0.90 -4.31
C ARG A 27 -11.35 -0.43 -5.04
N CYS A 28 -12.37 -0.53 -5.90
CA CYS A 28 -12.62 -1.73 -6.70
C CYS A 28 -11.44 -2.08 -7.62
N MET A 29 -10.74 -1.08 -8.19
CA MET A 29 -9.57 -1.34 -9.03
C MET A 29 -8.47 -2.11 -8.30
N TYR A 30 -8.26 -1.84 -7.02
CA TYR A 30 -7.29 -2.58 -6.20
C TYR A 30 -7.79 -3.97 -5.81
N PHE A 31 -9.09 -4.14 -5.54
CA PHE A 31 -9.67 -5.46 -5.23
C PHE A 31 -9.69 -6.40 -6.43
N ASP A 32 -10.04 -5.89 -7.60
CA ASP A 32 -10.15 -6.71 -8.81
C ASP A 32 -8.78 -7.17 -9.32
N ASP A 33 -7.91 -6.28 -9.64
CA ASP A 33 -6.54 -6.50 -10.07
C ASP A 33 -5.98 -5.19 -10.65
N ILE A 34 -5.20 -4.49 -9.88
CA ILE A 34 -4.65 -3.19 -10.27
C ILE A 34 -3.81 -3.28 -11.57
N ASP A 35 -3.11 -4.41 -11.78
CA ASP A 35 -2.30 -4.66 -12.96
C ASP A 35 -3.12 -4.77 -14.25
N LYS A 36 -4.42 -5.07 -14.14
CA LYS A 36 -5.36 -5.13 -15.26
C LYS A 36 -6.21 -3.88 -15.38
N THR A 37 -6.55 -3.25 -14.26
CA THR A 37 -7.49 -2.13 -14.23
C THR A 37 -6.84 -0.81 -14.62
N LEU A 38 -5.62 -0.52 -14.16
CA LEU A 38 -4.87 0.68 -14.57
C LEU A 38 -4.63 0.76 -16.09
N PRO A 39 -4.19 -0.33 -16.78
CA PRO A 39 -4.07 -0.31 -18.24
C PRO A 39 -5.37 -0.02 -18.97
N LYS A 40 -6.51 -0.46 -18.45
CA LYS A 40 -7.83 -0.16 -19.04
C LYS A 40 -8.19 1.30 -18.87
N LEU A 41 -7.96 1.84 -17.66
CA LEU A 41 -8.20 3.24 -17.38
C LEU A 41 -7.32 4.16 -18.24
N ALA A 42 -6.04 3.83 -18.39
CA ALA A 42 -5.11 4.59 -19.22
C ALA A 42 -5.52 4.65 -20.71
N LYS A 43 -6.21 3.63 -21.21
CA LYS A 43 -6.76 3.64 -22.59
C LYS A 43 -7.99 4.53 -22.72
N ALA A 44 -8.77 4.67 -21.63
CA ALA A 44 -9.97 5.50 -21.64
C ALA A 44 -9.65 7.00 -21.47
N ILE A 45 -8.47 7.30 -20.93
CA ILE A 45 -8.06 8.68 -20.65
C ILE A 45 -6.90 9.05 -21.57
N ASP A 46 -7.16 9.88 -22.57
CA ASP A 46 -6.13 10.48 -23.44
C ASP A 46 -5.63 11.77 -22.79
N ALA A 47 -4.52 11.68 -22.07
CA ALA A 47 -3.98 12.80 -21.33
C ALA A 47 -2.48 13.01 -21.61
N PHE A 48 -2.08 14.25 -21.83
CA PHE A 48 -0.67 14.63 -21.75
C PHE A 48 -0.27 14.72 -20.27
N THR A 49 0.76 13.98 -19.90
CA THR A 49 1.20 13.85 -18.52
C THR A 49 2.54 14.51 -18.29
N ILE A 50 2.64 15.27 -17.22
CA ILE A 50 3.90 15.80 -16.70
C ILE A 50 4.12 15.20 -15.32
N ALA A 51 5.29 14.62 -15.09
CA ALA A 51 5.66 14.03 -13.82
C ALA A 51 6.89 14.72 -13.23
N ASP A 52 6.75 15.13 -11.99
CA ASP A 52 7.79 15.77 -11.20
C ASP A 52 8.53 14.73 -10.34
N ALA A 53 9.81 14.57 -10.59
CA ALA A 53 10.74 13.77 -9.78
C ALA A 53 11.88 14.65 -9.22
N THR A 54 11.71 15.98 -9.15
CA THR A 54 12.71 16.85 -8.50
C THR A 54 12.85 16.47 -7.03
N ASN A 55 11.71 16.36 -6.33
CA ASN A 55 11.59 15.89 -4.95
C ASN A 55 10.67 14.68 -4.91
N GLY A 56 11.15 13.55 -5.39
CA GLY A 56 10.43 12.29 -5.37
C GLY A 56 10.51 11.57 -4.02
N MET A 57 10.10 10.31 -4.02
CA MET A 57 10.15 9.44 -2.84
C MET A 57 10.71 8.08 -3.21
N GLN A 58 11.54 7.53 -2.33
CA GLN A 58 12.12 6.19 -2.43
C GLN A 58 11.80 5.35 -1.18
N GLY A 59 12.14 4.06 -1.23
CA GLY A 59 11.92 3.14 -0.12
C GLY A 59 10.44 2.82 0.06
N GLN A 60 9.96 2.77 1.30
CA GLN A 60 8.63 2.27 1.64
C GLN A 60 7.53 3.33 1.42
N GLY A 61 7.53 3.97 0.24
CA GLY A 61 6.47 4.89 -0.17
C GLY A 61 5.10 4.19 -0.37
N PRO A 62 4.03 4.92 -0.66
CA PRO A 62 4.04 6.32 -1.12
C PRO A 62 3.83 7.38 -0.01
N LEU A 63 3.73 7.00 1.26
CA LEU A 63 3.42 7.92 2.36
C LEU A 63 4.53 7.97 3.43
N ALA A 64 4.12 7.92 4.70
CA ALA A 64 4.92 8.27 5.87
C ALA A 64 6.24 7.46 6.06
N LEU A 65 6.35 6.29 5.45
CA LEU A 65 7.54 5.44 5.58
C LEU A 65 8.53 5.59 4.41
N GLY A 66 8.19 6.38 3.40
CA GLY A 66 9.09 6.70 2.31
C GLY A 66 10.15 7.73 2.73
N GLU A 67 11.28 7.68 2.05
CA GLU A 67 12.39 8.63 2.20
C GLU A 67 12.42 9.59 1.01
N PRO A 68 12.88 10.84 1.17
CA PRO A 68 13.07 11.72 0.02
C PRO A 68 14.04 11.14 -1.02
N ALA A 69 13.73 11.35 -2.29
CA ALA A 69 14.61 11.07 -3.43
C ALA A 69 14.74 12.31 -4.29
N PHE A 70 15.90 12.91 -4.31
CA PHE A 70 16.19 14.17 -5.05
C PHE A 70 16.81 13.83 -6.42
N LEU A 71 15.96 13.47 -7.38
CA LEU A 71 16.42 13.11 -8.73
C LEU A 71 16.65 14.36 -9.61
N ASN A 72 16.02 15.49 -9.29
CA ASN A 72 16.06 16.73 -10.08
C ASN A 72 15.61 16.53 -11.54
N LEU A 73 14.66 15.64 -11.77
CA LEU A 73 14.14 15.31 -13.09
C LEU A 73 12.66 15.69 -13.23
N VAL A 74 12.30 16.07 -14.43
CA VAL A 74 10.92 16.25 -14.88
C VAL A 74 10.72 15.44 -16.14
N PHE A 75 9.63 14.69 -16.21
CA PHE A 75 9.26 13.86 -17.34
C PHE A 75 7.96 14.37 -17.96
N ALA A 76 7.83 14.26 -19.28
CA ALA A 76 6.59 14.56 -19.98
C ALA A 76 6.33 13.56 -21.09
N SER A 77 5.08 13.11 -21.25
CA SER A 77 4.70 12.18 -22.30
C SER A 77 3.19 12.24 -22.58
N LYS A 78 2.80 11.91 -23.82
CA LYS A 78 1.41 11.57 -24.17
C LYS A 78 1.00 10.17 -23.71
N ASN A 79 1.94 9.36 -23.24
CA ASN A 79 1.68 8.01 -22.78
C ASN A 79 2.19 7.85 -21.35
N ALA A 80 1.25 7.76 -20.39
CA ALA A 80 1.55 7.64 -18.97
C ALA A 80 2.40 6.39 -18.65
N ALA A 81 2.16 5.27 -19.35
CA ALA A 81 2.92 4.03 -19.12
C ALA A 81 4.38 4.15 -19.58
N LEU A 82 4.62 4.83 -20.72
CA LEU A 82 5.98 5.11 -21.18
C LEU A 82 6.72 6.02 -20.23
N LEU A 83 6.04 7.05 -19.71
CA LEU A 83 6.63 7.96 -18.74
C LEU A 83 7.06 7.20 -17.49
N ASP A 84 6.18 6.37 -16.94
CA ASP A 84 6.46 5.55 -15.74
C ASP A 84 7.58 4.52 -16.00
N ALA A 85 7.65 3.94 -17.21
CA ALA A 85 8.72 3.02 -17.58
C ALA A 85 10.09 3.73 -17.67
N VAL A 86 10.13 4.94 -18.25
CA VAL A 86 11.36 5.76 -18.28
C VAL A 86 11.79 6.15 -16.87
N PHE A 87 10.84 6.51 -15.99
CA PHE A 87 11.15 6.74 -14.58
C PHE A 87 11.76 5.51 -13.91
N CYS A 88 11.19 4.32 -14.12
CA CYS A 88 11.77 3.08 -13.58
C CYS A 88 13.19 2.84 -14.11
N GLU A 89 13.43 3.05 -15.41
CA GLU A 89 14.74 2.87 -16.02
C GLU A 89 15.78 3.86 -15.46
N THR A 90 15.45 5.15 -15.37
CA THR A 90 16.34 6.18 -14.80
C THR A 90 16.59 5.97 -13.30
N SER A 91 15.61 5.45 -12.58
CA SER A 91 15.71 5.19 -11.14
C SER A 91 16.25 3.79 -10.82
N MET A 92 16.57 2.99 -11.83
CA MET A 92 17.04 1.61 -11.72
C MET A 92 16.08 0.72 -10.91
N LEU A 93 14.77 0.99 -11.02
CA LEU A 93 13.71 0.19 -10.40
C LEU A 93 13.20 -0.89 -11.37
N PRO A 94 12.71 -2.04 -10.87
CA PRO A 94 11.99 -2.98 -11.70
C PRO A 94 10.71 -2.34 -12.25
N ILE A 95 10.39 -2.64 -13.51
CA ILE A 95 9.15 -2.16 -14.14
C ILE A 95 7.96 -3.00 -13.62
N PRO A 96 6.98 -2.39 -12.91
CA PRO A 96 5.81 -3.10 -12.40
C PRO A 96 4.91 -3.69 -13.51
N ASN A 97 4.13 -4.72 -13.15
CA ASN A 97 3.28 -5.44 -14.09
C ASN A 97 2.23 -4.55 -14.78
N HIS A 98 1.61 -3.61 -14.08
CA HIS A 98 0.62 -2.69 -14.68
C HIS A 98 1.24 -1.81 -15.77
N ILE A 99 2.50 -1.42 -15.63
CA ILE A 99 3.23 -0.67 -16.65
C ILE A 99 3.54 -1.57 -17.85
N SER A 100 4.13 -2.74 -17.60
CA SER A 100 4.45 -3.72 -18.65
C SER A 100 3.20 -4.13 -19.43
N SER A 101 2.09 -4.37 -18.76
CA SER A 101 0.80 -4.72 -19.36
C SER A 101 0.22 -3.57 -20.20
N SER A 102 0.46 -2.31 -19.81
CA SER A 102 0.05 -1.12 -20.56
C SER A 102 0.86 -0.92 -21.83
N LEU A 103 2.14 -1.24 -21.80
CA LEU A 103 3.05 -1.12 -22.93
C LEU A 103 2.88 -2.23 -23.98
N LYS A 104 2.26 -3.35 -23.61
CA LYS A 104 2.06 -4.56 -24.42
C LYS A 104 3.35 -5.03 -25.08
N ASN A 105 3.85 -4.82 -26.11
CA ASN A 105 5.11 -5.24 -26.73
C ASN A 105 6.09 -4.08 -26.96
N SER A 106 5.76 -2.87 -26.47
CA SER A 106 6.66 -1.73 -26.58
C SER A 106 7.74 -1.83 -25.51
N SER A 107 8.99 -1.92 -25.91
CA SER A 107 10.12 -1.89 -24.97
C SER A 107 10.58 -0.44 -24.81
N VAL A 108 11.07 -0.11 -23.63
CA VAL A 108 11.67 1.22 -23.36
C VAL A 108 12.81 1.53 -24.34
N LYS A 109 13.49 0.50 -24.86
CA LYS A 109 14.59 0.64 -25.84
C LYS A 109 14.16 1.18 -27.21
N ASN A 110 12.87 1.12 -27.55
CA ASN A 110 12.31 1.55 -28.83
C ASN A 110 11.54 2.86 -28.72
N ILE A 111 11.78 3.65 -27.67
CA ILE A 111 11.11 4.93 -27.44
C ILE A 111 12.01 6.07 -27.94
N GLU A 112 11.43 7.01 -28.63
CA GLU A 112 12.09 8.27 -28.90
C GLU A 112 12.07 9.13 -27.64
N VAL A 113 13.23 9.45 -27.12
CA VAL A 113 13.42 10.34 -25.96
C VAL A 113 14.00 11.65 -26.44
N VAL A 114 13.33 12.73 -26.11
CA VAL A 114 13.79 14.09 -26.41
C VAL A 114 14.30 14.73 -25.12
N GLY A 115 15.48 15.26 -25.14
CA GLY A 115 16.13 15.88 -23.99
C GLY A 115 17.42 15.14 -23.61
N ASN A 116 17.58 14.87 -22.32
CA ASN A 116 18.75 14.17 -21.83
C ASN A 116 18.66 12.65 -22.09
N GLU A 117 19.78 12.02 -22.35
CA GLU A 117 19.85 10.58 -22.54
C GLU A 117 19.59 9.83 -21.22
N ILE A 118 18.78 8.77 -21.29
CA ILE A 118 18.37 7.99 -20.11
C ILE A 118 19.59 7.45 -19.34
N ASP A 119 20.59 6.90 -20.05
CA ASP A 119 21.77 6.31 -19.44
C ASP A 119 22.61 7.34 -18.65
N ALA A 120 22.62 8.57 -19.09
CA ALA A 120 23.30 9.68 -18.39
C ALA A 120 22.58 10.12 -17.12
N LEU A 121 21.27 9.79 -17.00
CA LEU A 121 20.40 10.17 -15.88
C LEU A 121 20.21 9.06 -14.87
N LYS A 122 20.77 7.86 -15.09
CA LYS A 122 20.58 6.72 -14.19
C LYS A 122 21.11 7.00 -12.80
N TYR A 123 20.22 6.91 -11.82
CA TYR A 123 20.52 7.04 -10.41
C TYR A 123 19.71 6.04 -9.59
N PRO A 124 20.35 5.09 -8.90
CA PRO A 124 19.63 4.07 -8.16
C PRO A 124 18.91 4.65 -6.97
N ILE A 125 17.61 4.37 -6.85
CA ILE A 125 16.82 4.66 -5.66
C ILE A 125 16.37 3.37 -4.99
N LYS A 126 16.03 3.46 -3.71
CA LYS A 126 15.55 2.31 -2.93
C LYS A 126 14.15 1.90 -3.42
N ALA A 127 14.00 0.65 -3.84
CA ALA A 127 12.68 0.08 -4.13
C ALA A 127 11.83 -0.03 -2.86
N ALA A 128 10.51 -0.02 -3.02
CA ALA A 128 9.60 -0.42 -1.95
C ALA A 128 9.55 -1.95 -1.87
N VAL A 129 9.43 -2.49 -0.66
CA VAL A 129 9.29 -3.93 -0.41
C VAL A 129 7.83 -4.21 -0.06
N SER A 130 7.18 -5.08 -0.82
CA SER A 130 5.79 -5.46 -0.56
C SER A 130 5.68 -6.38 0.66
N ASN A 131 4.61 -6.20 1.45
CA ASN A 131 4.21 -7.08 2.56
C ASN A 131 5.17 -7.21 3.75
N GLU A 132 6.19 -6.38 3.88
CA GLU A 132 6.98 -6.33 5.10
C GLU A 132 6.41 -5.31 6.08
N THR A 133 6.13 -5.77 7.29
CA THR A 133 5.90 -4.84 8.40
C THR A 133 7.24 -4.33 8.90
N SER A 134 7.25 -3.12 9.40
CA SER A 134 8.40 -2.56 10.12
C SER A 134 8.61 -3.21 11.50
N HIS A 135 7.80 -4.19 11.87
CA HIS A 135 7.80 -4.82 13.21
C HIS A 135 7.98 -6.33 13.13
N ALA A 136 9.00 -6.87 13.82
CA ALA A 136 9.36 -8.29 13.76
C ALA A 136 8.26 -9.25 14.29
N ASP A 137 7.52 -8.81 15.30
CA ASP A 137 6.50 -9.62 15.99
C ASP A 137 5.09 -9.42 15.41
N ILE A 138 4.95 -8.67 14.30
CA ILE A 138 3.69 -8.50 13.58
C ILE A 138 3.80 -9.18 12.21
N LYS A 139 2.99 -10.19 11.97
CA LYS A 139 2.83 -10.80 10.65
C LYS A 139 1.56 -10.28 10.00
N VAL A 140 1.61 -9.95 8.73
CA VAL A 140 0.43 -9.47 7.98
C VAL A 140 -0.15 -10.61 7.15
N ILE A 141 -1.47 -10.78 7.26
CA ILE A 141 -2.26 -11.64 6.39
C ILE A 141 -3.10 -10.70 5.53
N ASP A 142 -2.66 -10.51 4.29
CA ASP A 142 -3.28 -9.56 3.36
C ASP A 142 -4.32 -10.24 2.46
N GLY A 143 -5.59 -9.93 2.72
CA GLY A 143 -6.74 -10.30 1.90
C GLY A 143 -7.06 -9.23 0.85
N LYS A 144 -6.09 -8.75 0.10
CA LYS A 144 -6.19 -7.65 -0.88
C LYS A 144 -6.69 -6.35 -0.23
N ALA A 145 -5.94 -5.86 0.74
CA ALA A 145 -6.25 -4.62 1.41
C ALA A 145 -6.15 -3.41 0.47
N CYS A 146 -7.03 -2.44 0.66
CA CYS A 146 -6.95 -1.18 -0.06
C CYS A 146 -5.78 -0.31 0.47
N PRO A 147 -5.32 0.68 -0.32
CA PRO A 147 -4.21 1.55 0.09
C PRO A 147 -4.41 2.23 1.44
N ALA A 148 -5.65 2.61 1.78
CA ALA A 148 -5.94 3.25 3.06
C ALA A 148 -5.61 2.35 4.25
N CYS A 149 -6.11 1.10 4.27
CA CYS A 149 -5.81 0.13 5.32
C CYS A 149 -4.31 -0.18 5.40
N LEU A 150 -3.65 -0.39 4.26
CA LEU A 150 -2.22 -0.67 4.22
C LEU A 150 -1.39 0.50 4.77
N ASN A 151 -1.70 1.72 4.37
CA ASN A 151 -1.01 2.91 4.85
C ASN A 151 -1.21 3.13 6.36
N ALA A 152 -2.43 2.96 6.85
CA ALA A 152 -2.73 3.03 8.28
C ALA A 152 -1.95 1.97 9.07
N MET A 153 -1.98 0.72 8.60
CA MET A 153 -1.26 -0.39 9.20
C MET A 153 0.26 -0.12 9.28
N TYR A 154 0.87 0.30 8.16
CA TYR A 154 2.31 0.62 8.15
C TYR A 154 2.65 1.80 9.04
N SER A 155 1.84 2.86 9.02
CA SER A 155 2.04 4.02 9.91
C SER A 155 1.99 3.64 11.38
N LEU A 156 1.06 2.77 11.77
CA LEU A 156 0.93 2.32 13.17
C LEU A 156 2.05 1.36 13.56
N THR A 157 2.37 0.37 12.73
CA THR A 157 3.40 -0.62 13.04
C THR A 157 4.80 0.00 13.10
N SER A 158 5.07 1.04 12.31
CA SER A 158 6.34 1.78 12.37
C SER A 158 6.58 2.48 13.71
N LYS A 159 5.49 2.92 14.38
CA LYS A 159 5.57 3.54 15.71
C LYS A 159 5.85 2.54 16.84
N LEU A 160 5.78 1.24 16.54
CA LEU A 160 6.04 0.14 17.48
C LEU A 160 7.46 -0.43 17.36
N VAL A 161 8.28 0.10 16.47
CA VAL A 161 9.66 -0.35 16.27
C VAL A 161 10.42 -0.31 17.60
N GLY A 162 11.09 -1.43 17.91
CA GLY A 162 11.82 -1.59 19.19
C GLY A 162 10.98 -2.16 20.33
N LEU A 163 9.67 -2.14 20.28
CA LEU A 163 8.83 -2.88 21.22
C LEU A 163 8.95 -4.38 20.89
N ARG A 164 9.03 -5.23 21.92
CA ARG A 164 9.03 -6.69 21.76
C ARG A 164 7.86 -7.30 22.49
N GLY A 165 7.35 -8.41 21.96
CA GLY A 165 6.22 -9.09 22.55
C GLY A 165 5.94 -10.44 21.87
N GLU A 166 4.76 -10.99 22.11
CA GLU A 166 4.35 -12.20 21.41
C GLU A 166 3.88 -11.87 19.98
N GLN A 167 4.19 -12.76 19.05
CA GLN A 167 3.79 -12.59 17.65
C GLN A 167 2.27 -12.49 17.52
N ILE A 168 1.79 -11.47 16.82
CA ILE A 168 0.41 -11.30 16.39
C ILE A 168 0.29 -11.42 14.87
N ASN A 169 -0.86 -11.88 14.40
CA ASN A 169 -1.19 -11.96 12.99
C ASN A 169 -2.24 -10.90 12.66
N LEU A 170 -1.81 -9.83 12.03
CA LEU A 170 -2.66 -8.70 11.64
C LEU A 170 -3.35 -9.03 10.31
N VAL A 171 -4.67 -9.15 10.33
CA VAL A 171 -5.49 -9.54 9.18
C VAL A 171 -6.09 -8.29 8.57
N ILE A 172 -5.83 -8.05 7.30
CA ILE A 172 -6.29 -6.87 6.54
C ILE A 172 -6.96 -7.27 5.23
N GLY A 173 -7.82 -6.42 4.70
CA GLY A 173 -8.48 -6.63 3.40
C GLY A 173 -9.77 -7.42 3.49
N SER A 174 -10.42 -7.63 2.34
CA SER A 174 -11.76 -8.24 2.23
C SER A 174 -11.77 -9.63 1.60
N ILE A 175 -10.69 -10.03 0.92
CA ILE A 175 -10.59 -11.33 0.23
C ILE A 175 -9.77 -12.28 1.09
N LEU A 176 -10.39 -12.73 2.18
CA LEU A 176 -9.80 -13.68 3.12
C LEU A 176 -10.48 -15.04 2.97
N THR A 177 -9.69 -16.11 3.04
CA THR A 177 -10.16 -17.50 3.04
C THR A 177 -9.80 -18.17 4.37
N GLU A 178 -10.50 -19.24 4.72
CA GLU A 178 -10.19 -20.03 5.91
C GLU A 178 -8.77 -20.59 5.87
N ASP A 179 -8.30 -21.00 4.69
CA ASP A 179 -6.93 -21.54 4.48
C ASP A 179 -5.85 -20.52 4.85
N MET A 180 -6.05 -19.24 4.52
CA MET A 180 -5.11 -18.17 4.88
C MET A 180 -4.97 -17.98 6.39
N LEU A 181 -6.00 -18.34 7.13
CA LEU A 181 -6.12 -18.15 8.59
C LEU A 181 -5.84 -19.43 9.36
N SER A 182 -5.89 -20.60 8.70
CA SER A 182 -5.71 -21.91 9.30
C SER A 182 -4.37 -22.03 10.04
N GLY A 183 -4.42 -22.52 11.27
CA GLY A 183 -3.23 -22.69 12.13
C GLY A 183 -2.61 -21.38 12.64
N LYS A 184 -3.15 -20.21 12.29
CA LYS A 184 -2.66 -18.93 12.81
C LYS A 184 -3.29 -18.64 14.16
N LYS A 185 -2.44 -18.21 15.10
CA LYS A 185 -2.86 -17.80 16.44
C LYS A 185 -2.85 -16.29 16.56
N ARG A 186 -3.54 -15.74 17.57
CA ARG A 186 -3.56 -14.31 17.89
C ARG A 186 -3.85 -13.44 16.65
N LEU A 187 -4.98 -13.74 16.01
CA LEU A 187 -5.49 -12.96 14.89
C LEU A 187 -6.02 -11.61 15.37
N VAL A 188 -5.67 -10.56 14.67
CA VAL A 188 -6.15 -9.18 14.91
C VAL A 188 -6.73 -8.65 13.62
N ALA A 189 -8.04 -8.42 13.57
CA ALA A 189 -8.68 -7.82 12.40
C ALA A 189 -8.40 -6.33 12.37
N PHE A 190 -7.89 -5.82 11.25
CA PHE A 190 -7.60 -4.42 11.03
C PHE A 190 -8.38 -3.87 9.85
N GLY A 191 -9.21 -2.86 10.11
CA GLY A 191 -10.11 -2.26 9.15
C GLY A 191 -11.45 -2.98 9.02
N ASP A 192 -12.49 -2.23 8.69
CA ASP A 192 -13.89 -2.71 8.68
C ASP A 192 -14.11 -3.84 7.68
N CYS A 193 -13.40 -3.83 6.54
CA CYS A 193 -13.47 -4.89 5.53
C CYS A 193 -13.01 -6.25 6.09
N ALA A 194 -11.89 -6.27 6.83
CA ALA A 194 -11.37 -7.49 7.45
C ALA A 194 -12.29 -7.98 8.56
N ILE A 195 -12.80 -7.06 9.39
CA ILE A 195 -13.74 -7.37 10.47
C ILE A 195 -14.98 -8.06 9.91
N LYS A 196 -15.62 -7.44 8.91
CA LYS A 196 -16.81 -7.99 8.27
C LYS A 196 -16.54 -9.37 7.67
N ARG A 197 -15.42 -9.52 6.97
CA ARG A 197 -15.07 -10.79 6.32
C ARG A 197 -14.84 -11.92 7.32
N LEU A 198 -14.19 -11.64 8.45
CA LEU A 198 -13.98 -12.64 9.51
C LEU A 198 -15.29 -13.02 10.21
N GLU A 199 -16.23 -12.08 10.35
CA GLU A 199 -17.59 -12.38 10.84
C GLU A 199 -18.36 -13.30 9.88
N GLU A 200 -18.28 -13.05 8.57
CA GLU A 200 -18.87 -13.94 7.54
C GLU A 200 -18.28 -15.35 7.59
N LEU A 201 -16.98 -15.48 7.84
CA LEU A 201 -16.29 -16.76 8.02
C LEU A 201 -16.54 -17.39 9.40
N LYS A 202 -17.34 -16.74 10.27
CA LYS A 202 -17.65 -17.20 11.63
C LYS A 202 -16.41 -17.46 12.51
N ILE A 203 -15.34 -16.74 12.27
CA ILE A 203 -14.13 -16.82 13.06
C ILE A 203 -14.30 -15.91 14.29
N GLY A 204 -14.47 -16.52 15.45
CA GLY A 204 -14.68 -15.83 16.74
C GLY A 204 -13.39 -15.52 17.48
N ASN A 205 -13.51 -14.79 18.60
CA ASN A 205 -12.41 -14.45 19.54
C ASN A 205 -11.22 -13.73 18.88
N ILE A 206 -11.51 -12.72 18.04
CA ILE A 206 -10.51 -11.93 17.37
C ILE A 206 -10.55 -10.48 17.87
N ALA A 207 -9.39 -9.91 18.15
CA ALA A 207 -9.28 -8.48 18.40
C ALA A 207 -9.62 -7.71 17.13
N LYS A 208 -10.38 -6.62 17.26
CA LYS A 208 -10.87 -5.81 16.15
C LYS A 208 -10.36 -4.38 16.29
N ILE A 209 -9.74 -3.87 15.25
CA ILE A 209 -9.31 -2.48 15.13
C ILE A 209 -10.03 -1.90 13.92
N ASN A 210 -11.03 -1.07 14.12
CA ASN A 210 -11.83 -0.47 13.06
C ASN A 210 -11.32 0.93 12.67
N GLU A 211 -11.78 1.42 11.52
CA GLU A 211 -11.38 2.70 10.93
C GLU A 211 -11.89 3.92 11.75
N ASN A 212 -12.89 3.73 12.62
CA ASN A 212 -13.51 4.80 13.40
C ASN A 212 -12.77 5.10 14.72
N ILE A 213 -11.75 4.31 15.05
CA ILE A 213 -10.89 4.52 16.21
C ILE A 213 -9.74 5.42 15.78
N ASP A 214 -9.43 6.45 16.56
CA ASP A 214 -8.31 7.33 16.23
C ASP A 214 -6.94 6.61 16.30
N ASP A 215 -5.94 7.16 15.63
CA ASP A 215 -4.61 6.57 15.52
C ASP A 215 -3.95 6.29 16.88
N VAL A 216 -4.23 7.11 17.88
CA VAL A 216 -3.65 6.98 19.22
C VAL A 216 -4.25 5.77 19.94
N GLU A 217 -5.56 5.60 19.84
CA GLU A 217 -6.26 4.45 20.42
C GLU A 217 -5.89 3.16 19.69
N GLN A 218 -5.79 3.18 18.35
CA GLN A 218 -5.33 2.04 17.54
C GLN A 218 -3.92 1.62 17.95
N LEU A 219 -3.01 2.57 18.12
CA LEU A 219 -1.65 2.33 18.55
C LEU A 219 -1.59 1.73 19.97
N ALA A 220 -2.37 2.28 20.90
CA ALA A 220 -2.46 1.79 22.26
C ALA A 220 -2.98 0.34 22.31
N LEU A 221 -3.96 0.01 21.49
CA LEU A 221 -4.53 -1.33 21.39
C LEU A 221 -3.50 -2.32 20.81
N LEU A 222 -2.83 -1.97 19.71
CA LEU A 222 -1.77 -2.81 19.13
C LEU A 222 -0.61 -3.03 20.12
N LYS A 223 -0.20 -1.99 20.83
CA LYS A 223 0.82 -2.08 21.87
C LYS A 223 0.40 -3.06 22.96
N LYS A 224 -0.83 -2.95 23.47
CA LYS A 224 -1.39 -3.87 24.48
C LYS A 224 -1.40 -5.30 23.95
N LEU A 225 -1.84 -5.51 22.72
CA LEU A 225 -1.90 -6.84 22.09
C LEU A 225 -0.53 -7.50 21.98
N LEU A 226 0.50 -6.74 21.65
CA LEU A 226 1.89 -7.23 21.58
C LEU A 226 2.45 -7.61 22.95
N THR A 227 2.15 -6.81 24.00
CA THR A 227 2.77 -6.97 25.32
C THR A 227 1.99 -7.90 26.27
N THR A 228 0.78 -8.33 25.91
CA THR A 228 -0.04 -9.23 26.75
C THR A 228 0.27 -10.69 26.41
N GLU A 229 0.73 -11.46 27.38
CA GLU A 229 0.94 -12.90 27.26
C GLU A 229 -0.40 -13.66 27.23
N GLY A 230 -0.49 -14.68 26.35
CA GLY A 230 -1.66 -15.56 26.24
C GLY A 230 -2.76 -15.04 25.33
N ASN A 231 -3.85 -15.84 25.20
CA ASN A 231 -5.06 -15.43 24.50
C ASN A 231 -5.79 -14.38 25.36
N ALA A 232 -5.42 -13.11 25.17
CA ALA A 232 -6.18 -12.03 25.76
C ALA A 232 -7.59 -12.05 25.16
N GLU A 233 -8.59 -12.42 25.95
CA GLU A 233 -9.99 -12.11 25.66
C GLU A 233 -10.10 -10.58 25.59
N ILE A 234 -10.02 -10.05 24.40
CA ILE A 234 -10.20 -8.61 24.18
C ILE A 234 -11.71 -8.39 24.05
N THR A 235 -12.33 -8.21 25.20
CA THR A 235 -13.69 -7.72 25.29
C THR A 235 -13.76 -6.35 24.59
N HIS A 236 -14.67 -6.27 23.63
CA HIS A 236 -15.14 -5.11 22.89
C HIS A 236 -14.73 -3.73 23.40
N VAL A 237 -14.10 -2.96 22.51
CA VAL A 237 -13.81 -1.52 22.66
C VAL A 237 -15.09 -0.66 22.65
N ASP A 238 -16.28 -1.25 22.56
CA ASP A 238 -17.58 -0.53 22.59
C ASP A 238 -17.89 0.22 23.90
N ARG A 239 -17.07 0.07 24.94
CA ARG A 239 -17.31 0.73 26.24
C ARG A 239 -16.68 2.10 26.41
N ILE A 240 -15.86 2.59 25.49
CA ILE A 240 -15.18 3.89 25.69
C ILE A 240 -16.04 5.08 25.25
N LYS A 241 -16.99 4.89 24.33
CA LYS A 241 -17.91 5.96 23.88
C LYS A 241 -18.88 6.51 24.95
N SER A 242 -19.02 5.85 26.09
CA SER A 242 -20.00 6.28 27.13
C SER A 242 -19.44 7.23 28.19
N LYS A 243 -18.14 7.54 28.19
CA LYS A 243 -17.53 8.39 29.26
C LYS A 243 -17.10 9.79 28.81
N MET A 244 -17.21 10.13 27.53
CA MET A 244 -16.86 11.48 27.02
C MET A 244 -18.10 12.35 26.70
N LYS A 245 -19.28 11.97 27.17
CA LYS A 245 -20.44 12.87 27.20
C LYS A 245 -20.83 13.08 28.67
N LYS A 246 -20.13 13.95 29.36
CA LYS A 246 -20.61 14.77 30.49
C LYS A 246 -19.74 15.99 30.59
#